data_0d302b1cd5720ab4cf53b9174db3baa2
#
_entry.id   0d302b1cd5720ab4cf53b9174db3baa2
#
_cell.length_a   1.000
_cell.length_b   1.000
_cell.length_c   1.000
_cell.angle_alpha   90.00
_cell.angle_beta   90.00
_cell.angle_gamma   90.00
#
_symmetry.space_group_name_H-M   'P 1'
#
loop_
_entity.id
_entity.type
_entity.pdbx_description
1 polymer ?
#
loop_
_entity_poly.entity_id
_entity_poly.type
_entity_poly.pdbx_seq_one_letter_code
_entity_poly.pdbx_strand_id
1 'polypeptide(L)'
;GLLGGIGLSIFAGGLFLLAVLADKVSGVGIALFMVMCGFGFGLFQTPNNSILISFAPQNRSGSASGMLGMSRLTGQTTGASLVALMFVMFPVDGTYASLYLAGIFAFVAAVVSFTRVSLPEPELLRGNAKKKS
;
A
#
# COMPACT_ATOMS: atom_id res chain seq x y z
N GLY A 1 4.24 -11.84 -0.19
CA GLY A 1 3.03 -11.66 -0.99
C GLY A 1 1.74 -11.71 -0.19
N LEU A 2 1.48 -12.80 0.52
CA LEU A 2 0.23 -13.00 1.27
C LEU A 2 0.03 -11.96 2.37
N LEU A 3 1.07 -11.67 3.15
CA LEU A 3 1.04 -10.68 4.23
C LEU A 3 0.78 -9.27 3.69
N GLY A 4 1.37 -8.93 2.55
CA GLY A 4 1.14 -7.67 1.87
C GLY A 4 -0.30 -7.54 1.35
N GLY A 5 -0.86 -8.60 0.78
CA GLY A 5 -2.25 -8.63 0.33
C GLY A 5 -3.24 -8.46 1.47
N ILE A 6 -3.03 -9.15 2.59
CA ILE A 6 -3.84 -9.00 3.81
C ILE A 6 -3.75 -7.57 4.36
N GLY A 7 -2.53 -7.03 4.48
CA GLY A 7 -2.31 -5.65 4.95
C GLY A 7 -3.05 -4.63 4.08
N LEU A 8 -2.97 -4.77 2.77
CA LEU A 8 -3.66 -3.87 1.84
C LEU A 8 -5.18 -4.01 1.88
N SER A 9 -5.69 -5.23 2.10
CA SER A 9 -7.13 -5.46 2.28
C SER A 9 -7.66 -4.81 3.55
N ILE A 10 -6.93 -4.90 4.66
CA ILE A 10 -7.25 -4.21 5.91
C ILE A 10 -7.23 -2.69 5.70
N PHE A 11 -6.22 -2.19 5.01
CA PHE A 11 -6.09 -0.77 4.70
C PHE A 11 -7.26 -0.26 3.83
N ALA A 12 -7.59 -0.96 2.75
CA ALA A 12 -8.72 -0.63 1.88
C ALA A 12 -10.05 -0.68 2.65
N GLY A 13 -10.27 -1.72 3.45
CA GLY A 13 -11.45 -1.84 4.30
C GLY A 13 -11.58 -0.68 5.29
N GLY A 14 -10.49 -0.27 5.92
CA GLY A 14 -10.44 0.89 6.82
C GLY A 14 -10.81 2.19 6.12
N LEU A 15 -10.32 2.42 4.92
CA LEU A 15 -10.65 3.60 4.12
C LEU A 15 -12.13 3.63 3.72
N PHE A 16 -12.70 2.50 3.28
CA PHE A 16 -14.13 2.42 2.95
C PHE A 16 -15.02 2.61 4.18
N LEU A 17 -14.67 2.00 5.31
CA LEU A 17 -15.39 2.20 6.57
C LEU A 17 -15.33 3.67 7.00
N LEU A 18 -14.18 4.29 6.88
CA LEU A 18 -14.03 5.71 7.18
C LEU A 18 -14.88 6.58 6.25
N ALA A 19 -14.91 6.27 4.95
CA ALA A 19 -15.72 7.01 3.99
C ALA A 19 -17.23 6.91 4.25
N VAL A 20 -17.71 5.75 4.70
CA VAL A 20 -19.14 5.49 4.91
C VAL A 20 -19.62 5.90 6.29
N LEU A 21 -18.78 5.73 7.32
CA LEU A 21 -19.17 5.89 8.72
C LEU A 21 -18.63 7.18 9.37
N ALA A 22 -17.82 7.98 8.70
CA ALA A 22 -17.21 9.17 9.30
C ALA A 22 -18.23 10.12 9.93
N ASP A 23 -19.41 10.28 9.33
CA ASP A 23 -20.49 11.11 9.85
C ASP A 23 -21.28 10.48 11.01
N LYS A 24 -21.18 9.17 11.20
CA LYS A 24 -22.01 8.42 12.14
C LYS A 24 -21.26 8.01 13.40
N VAL A 25 -19.94 8.17 13.40
CA VAL A 25 -19.07 7.75 14.51
C VAL A 25 -18.47 8.96 15.20
N SER A 26 -18.26 8.83 16.52
CA SER A 26 -17.55 9.84 17.30
C SER A 26 -16.07 9.95 16.89
N GLY A 27 -15.38 11.01 17.33
CA GLY A 27 -13.94 11.19 17.06
C GLY A 27 -13.08 9.99 17.46
N VAL A 28 -13.45 9.26 18.51
CA VAL A 28 -12.78 8.02 18.93
C VAL A 28 -12.95 6.92 17.89
N GLY A 29 -14.12 6.79 17.27
CA GLY A 29 -14.36 5.82 16.20
C GLY A 29 -13.52 6.11 14.97
N ILE A 30 -13.42 7.40 14.58
CA ILE A 30 -12.55 7.83 13.47
C ILE A 30 -11.08 7.47 13.78
N ALA A 31 -10.62 7.75 15.01
CA ALA A 31 -9.26 7.40 15.41
C ALA A 31 -8.99 5.90 15.32
N LEU A 32 -9.93 5.05 15.71
CA LEU A 32 -9.82 3.59 15.59
C LEU A 32 -9.70 3.14 14.12
N PHE A 33 -10.49 3.71 13.21
CA PHE A 33 -10.38 3.42 11.79
C PHE A 33 -9.04 3.89 11.21
N MET A 34 -8.52 5.03 11.66
CA MET A 34 -7.19 5.50 11.26
C MET A 34 -6.08 4.57 11.75
N VAL A 35 -6.18 4.06 12.98
CA VAL A 35 -5.24 3.05 13.51
C VAL A 35 -5.30 1.77 12.67
N MET A 36 -6.49 1.31 12.31
CA MET A 36 -6.68 0.15 11.44
C MET A 36 -6.04 0.36 10.06
N CYS A 37 -6.22 1.54 9.47
CA CYS A 37 -5.55 1.91 8.21
C CYS A 37 -4.03 1.90 8.36
N GLY A 38 -3.50 2.51 9.42
CA GLY A 38 -2.06 2.55 9.69
C GLY A 38 -1.45 1.17 9.88
N PHE A 39 -2.14 0.30 10.61
CA PHE A 39 -1.73 -1.08 10.82
C PHE A 39 -1.72 -1.88 9.51
N GLY A 40 -2.79 -1.80 8.72
CA GLY A 40 -2.87 -2.45 7.41
C GLY A 40 -1.78 -1.99 6.46
N PHE A 41 -1.51 -0.69 6.41
CA PHE A 41 -0.45 -0.11 5.61
C PHE A 41 0.94 -0.55 6.06
N GLY A 42 1.19 -0.60 7.38
CA GLY A 42 2.46 -1.08 7.95
C GLY A 42 2.73 -2.54 7.61
N LEU A 43 1.71 -3.40 7.72
CA LEU A 43 1.82 -4.81 7.34
C LEU A 43 2.15 -5.01 5.86
N PHE A 44 1.65 -4.15 4.99
CA PHE A 44 1.99 -4.19 3.57
C PHE A 44 3.39 -3.65 3.31
N GLN A 45 3.75 -2.52 3.91
CA GLN A 45 4.96 -1.77 3.58
C GLN A 45 6.23 -2.51 4.00
N THR A 46 6.24 -3.13 5.17
CA THR A 46 7.43 -3.79 5.73
C THR A 46 7.95 -4.92 4.85
N PRO A 47 7.16 -5.95 4.51
CA PRO A 47 7.65 -7.03 3.66
C PRO A 47 7.94 -6.56 2.23
N ASN A 48 7.15 -5.62 1.71
CA ASN A 48 7.35 -5.10 0.37
C ASN A 48 8.69 -4.37 0.22
N ASN A 49 9.06 -3.53 1.18
CA ASN A 49 10.35 -2.85 1.21
C ASN A 49 11.52 -3.84 1.34
N SER A 50 11.39 -4.84 2.21
CA SER A 50 12.42 -5.86 2.43
C SER A 50 12.69 -6.67 1.16
N ILE A 51 11.66 -7.06 0.45
CA ILE A 51 11.76 -7.80 -0.82
C ILE A 51 12.46 -6.95 -1.86
N LEU A 52 12.07 -5.69 -2.05
CA LEU A 52 12.66 -4.79 -3.05
C LEU A 52 14.17 -4.58 -2.80
N ILE A 53 14.57 -4.44 -1.55
CA ILE A 53 15.99 -4.27 -1.18
C ILE A 53 16.75 -5.58 -1.34
N SER A 54 16.15 -6.73 -1.05
CA SER A 54 16.82 -8.04 -1.13
C SER A 54 17.13 -8.47 -2.56
N PHE A 55 16.42 -7.98 -3.55
CA PHE A 55 16.73 -8.21 -4.97
C PHE A 55 17.90 -7.38 -5.48
N ALA A 56 18.34 -6.36 -4.75
CA ALA A 56 19.48 -5.56 -5.13
C ALA A 56 20.80 -6.29 -4.80
N PRO A 57 21.83 -6.22 -5.68
CA PRO A 57 23.17 -6.70 -5.34
C PRO A 57 23.69 -5.97 -4.10
N GLN A 58 24.42 -6.70 -3.21
CA GLN A 58 24.90 -6.13 -1.95
C GLN A 58 25.74 -4.85 -2.11
N ASN A 59 26.46 -4.73 -3.22
CA ASN A 59 27.25 -3.55 -3.55
C ASN A 59 26.41 -2.36 -4.07
N ARG A 60 25.09 -2.55 -4.29
CA ARG A 60 24.17 -1.52 -4.82
C ARG A 60 22.91 -1.32 -3.96
N SER A 61 22.94 -1.77 -2.72
CA SER A 61 21.81 -1.63 -1.77
C SER A 61 21.41 -0.17 -1.53
N GLY A 62 22.37 0.75 -1.51
CA GLY A 62 22.14 2.19 -1.39
C GLY A 62 21.36 2.75 -2.58
N SER A 63 21.70 2.33 -3.80
CA SER A 63 20.99 2.74 -5.02
C SER A 63 19.55 2.23 -5.04
N ALA A 64 19.32 0.98 -4.62
CA ALA A 64 17.98 0.40 -4.52
C ALA A 64 17.11 1.13 -3.49
N SER A 65 17.67 1.47 -2.34
CA SER A 65 16.98 2.26 -1.31
C SER A 65 16.62 3.67 -1.80
N GLY A 66 17.52 4.28 -2.56
CA GLY A 66 17.28 5.59 -3.21
C GLY A 66 16.13 5.53 -4.22
N MET A 67 16.11 4.52 -5.08
CA MET A 67 15.01 4.32 -6.04
C MET A 67 13.67 4.08 -5.33
N LEU A 68 13.66 3.30 -4.25
CA LEU A 68 12.46 3.08 -3.45
C LEU A 68 11.96 4.39 -2.83
N GLY A 69 12.86 5.22 -2.30
CA GLY A 69 12.55 6.54 -1.75
C GLY A 69 11.95 7.46 -2.81
N MET A 70 12.54 7.52 -3.99
CA MET A 70 12.02 8.32 -5.13
C MET A 70 10.64 7.86 -5.59
N SER A 71 10.44 6.56 -5.73
CA SER A 71 9.13 6.00 -6.09
C SER A 71 8.06 6.35 -5.05
N ARG A 72 8.40 6.30 -3.77
CA ARG A 72 7.50 6.69 -2.67
C ARG A 72 7.15 8.16 -2.74
N LEU A 73 8.13 9.06 -2.88
CA LEU A 73 7.91 10.50 -3.00
C LEU A 73 7.04 10.83 -4.20
N THR A 74 7.29 10.22 -5.35
CA THR A 74 6.47 10.39 -6.55
C THR A 74 5.03 9.96 -6.30
N GLY A 75 4.81 8.81 -5.65
CA GLY A 75 3.47 8.35 -5.27
C GLY A 75 2.77 9.30 -4.30
N GLN A 76 3.49 9.82 -3.30
CA GLN A 76 2.94 10.76 -2.31
C GLN A 76 2.55 12.10 -2.96
N THR A 77 3.39 12.66 -3.82
CA THR A 77 3.10 13.92 -4.51
C THR A 77 1.95 13.77 -5.49
N THR A 78 1.89 12.67 -6.23
CA THR A 78 0.78 12.36 -7.12
C THR A 78 -0.52 12.19 -6.33
N GLY A 79 -0.48 11.45 -5.23
CA GLY A 79 -1.63 11.27 -4.35
C GLY A 79 -2.13 12.57 -3.75
N ALA A 80 -1.24 13.42 -3.27
CA ALA A 80 -1.59 14.74 -2.74
C ALA A 80 -2.23 15.64 -3.81
N SER A 81 -1.72 15.61 -5.04
CA SER A 81 -2.30 16.36 -6.17
C SER A 81 -3.71 15.87 -6.53
N LEU A 82 -3.94 14.56 -6.50
CA LEU A 82 -5.27 13.97 -6.73
C LEU A 82 -6.26 14.37 -5.64
N VAL A 83 -5.84 14.36 -4.38
CA VAL A 83 -6.66 14.83 -3.25
C VAL A 83 -7.00 16.31 -3.42
N ALA A 84 -6.03 17.16 -3.74
CA ALA A 84 -6.27 18.57 -4.01
C ALA A 84 -7.28 18.77 -5.16
N LEU A 85 -7.17 17.97 -6.22
CA LEU A 85 -8.12 17.98 -7.33
C LEU A 85 -9.53 17.62 -6.88
N MET A 86 -9.68 16.60 -6.01
CA MET A 86 -10.99 16.23 -5.47
C MET A 86 -11.62 17.37 -4.66
N PHE A 87 -10.84 18.12 -3.87
CA PHE A 87 -11.35 19.28 -3.15
C PHE A 87 -11.77 20.42 -4.06
N VAL A 88 -11.11 20.58 -5.19
CA VAL A 88 -11.50 21.60 -6.21
C VAL A 88 -12.76 21.19 -6.93
N MET A 89 -12.90 19.92 -7.30
CA MET A 89 -14.06 19.42 -8.03
C MET A 89 -15.30 19.25 -7.15
N PHE A 90 -15.10 18.91 -5.88
CA PHE A 90 -16.17 18.66 -4.90
C PHE A 90 -15.94 19.50 -3.62
N PRO A 91 -16.26 20.80 -3.63
CA PRO A 91 -15.95 21.69 -2.52
C PRO A 91 -16.58 21.28 -1.18
N VAL A 92 -17.73 20.59 -1.22
CA VAL A 92 -18.47 20.16 -0.01
C VAL A 92 -18.08 18.72 0.37
N ASP A 93 -17.96 17.83 -0.61
CA ASP A 93 -17.78 16.39 -0.41
C ASP A 93 -16.36 15.91 -0.75
N GLY A 94 -15.40 16.82 -0.89
CA GLY A 94 -14.02 16.52 -1.30
C GLY A 94 -13.32 15.50 -0.40
N THR A 95 -13.60 15.51 0.90
CA THR A 95 -13.07 14.53 1.86
C THR A 95 -13.57 13.13 1.54
N TYR A 96 -14.88 12.96 1.34
CA TYR A 96 -15.48 11.66 1.01
C TYR A 96 -15.01 11.17 -0.35
N ALA A 97 -15.01 12.06 -1.36
CA ALA A 97 -14.51 11.73 -2.70
C ALA A 97 -13.06 11.25 -2.66
N SER A 98 -12.21 11.91 -1.87
CA SER A 98 -10.80 11.51 -1.67
C SER A 98 -10.67 10.15 -0.99
N LEU A 99 -11.48 9.86 0.03
CA LEU A 99 -11.48 8.59 0.75
C LEU A 99 -11.95 7.44 -0.15
N TYR A 100 -12.99 7.64 -0.95
CA TYR A 100 -13.44 6.64 -1.92
C TYR A 100 -12.39 6.38 -2.98
N LEU A 101 -11.78 7.44 -3.52
CA LEU A 101 -10.70 7.30 -4.51
C LEU A 101 -9.52 6.52 -3.93
N ALA A 102 -9.07 6.86 -2.72
CA ALA A 102 -8.00 6.15 -2.03
C ALA A 102 -8.36 4.69 -1.76
N GLY A 103 -9.60 4.41 -1.36
CA GLY A 103 -10.12 3.07 -1.15
C GLY A 103 -10.10 2.23 -2.43
N ILE A 104 -10.49 2.80 -3.57
CA ILE A 104 -10.44 2.13 -4.88
C ILE A 104 -9.00 1.80 -5.26
N PHE A 105 -8.06 2.74 -5.13
CA PHE A 105 -6.65 2.49 -5.41
C PHE A 105 -6.07 1.41 -4.50
N ALA A 106 -6.38 1.44 -3.21
CA ALA A 106 -5.95 0.44 -2.24
C ALA A 106 -6.53 -0.95 -2.58
N PHE A 107 -7.79 -1.01 -3.00
CA PHE A 107 -8.44 -2.26 -3.40
C PHE A 107 -7.79 -2.85 -4.67
N VAL A 108 -7.56 -2.02 -5.69
CA VAL A 108 -6.87 -2.45 -6.92
C VAL A 108 -5.47 -2.96 -6.58
N ALA A 109 -4.73 -2.26 -5.73
CA ALA A 109 -3.41 -2.68 -5.28
C ALA A 109 -3.47 -4.01 -4.50
N ALA A 110 -4.50 -4.23 -3.68
CA ALA A 110 -4.71 -5.50 -2.98
C ALA A 110 -4.93 -6.65 -3.97
N VAL A 111 -5.80 -6.47 -4.97
CA VAL A 111 -6.05 -7.47 -6.02
C VAL A 111 -4.75 -7.81 -6.77
N VAL A 112 -4.00 -6.79 -7.19
CA VAL A 112 -2.70 -6.99 -7.86
C VAL A 112 -1.70 -7.70 -6.95
N SER A 113 -1.70 -7.39 -5.65
CA SER A 113 -0.84 -8.08 -4.68
C SER A 113 -1.19 -9.57 -4.54
N PHE A 114 -2.47 -9.91 -4.53
CA PHE A 114 -2.92 -11.31 -4.48
C PHE A 114 -2.59 -12.07 -5.77
N THR A 115 -2.69 -11.46 -6.94
CA THR A 115 -2.32 -12.12 -8.20
C THR A 115 -0.84 -12.47 -8.26
N ARG A 116 0.03 -11.68 -7.60
CA ARG A 116 1.45 -12.00 -7.49
C ARG A 116 1.75 -13.23 -6.61
N VAL A 117 0.89 -13.54 -5.66
CA VAL A 117 1.04 -14.75 -4.82
C VAL A 117 0.82 -16.03 -5.64
N SER A 118 0.00 -15.94 -6.68
CA SER A 118 -0.33 -17.08 -7.55
C SER A 118 0.73 -17.37 -8.62
N LEU A 119 1.75 -16.52 -8.79
CA LEU A 119 2.84 -16.79 -9.70
C LEU A 119 3.88 -17.70 -9.03
N PRO A 120 4.25 -18.85 -9.64
CA PRO A 120 5.30 -19.71 -9.09
C PRO A 120 6.62 -18.95 -8.98
N GLU A 121 7.33 -19.18 -7.87
CA GLU A 121 8.68 -18.63 -7.69
C GLU A 121 9.54 -18.97 -8.93
N PRO A 122 10.30 -18.00 -9.46
CA PRO A 122 11.21 -18.28 -10.55
C PRO A 122 12.16 -19.42 -10.16
N GLU A 123 12.23 -20.47 -10.96
CA GLU A 123 13.09 -21.65 -10.77
C GLU A 123 14.58 -21.31 -10.55
N LEU A 124 14.98 -20.08 -10.85
CA LEU A 124 16.33 -19.55 -10.68
C LEU A 124 16.82 -19.59 -9.21
N LEU A 125 15.92 -19.48 -8.24
CA LEU A 125 16.28 -19.57 -6.82
C LEU A 125 16.44 -21.02 -6.35
N ARG A 126 15.73 -21.96 -6.97
CA ARG A 126 15.84 -23.40 -6.70
C ARG A 126 17.16 -23.99 -7.21
N GLY A 127 17.67 -23.48 -8.33
CA GLY A 127 18.93 -23.93 -8.93
C GLY A 127 20.16 -23.58 -8.07
N ASN A 128 20.13 -22.43 -7.39
CA ASN A 128 21.25 -21.97 -6.55
C ASN A 128 21.32 -22.66 -5.18
N ALA A 129 20.19 -23.07 -4.61
CA ALA A 129 20.16 -23.81 -3.36
C ALA A 129 20.74 -25.23 -3.51
N LYS A 130 20.53 -25.87 -4.68
CA LYS A 130 21.09 -27.21 -4.98
C LYS A 130 22.58 -27.21 -5.30
N LYS A 131 23.19 -26.07 -5.58
CA LYS A 131 24.61 -25.95 -5.90
C LYS A 131 25.50 -25.65 -4.69
N LYS A 132 24.90 -25.40 -3.52
CA LYS A 132 25.58 -25.10 -2.24
C LYS A 132 25.51 -26.24 -1.22
N SER A 133 24.85 -27.34 -1.53
CA SER A 133 24.95 -28.59 -0.78
C SER A 133 25.80 -29.61 -1.53
#